data_14712b66b4af592c9ec1177558f6aa46
#
_entry.id   14712b66b4af592c9ec1177558f6aa46
#
_cell.length_a   1.000
_cell.length_b   1.000
_cell.length_c   1.000
_cell.angle_alpha   90.00
_cell.angle_beta   90.00
_cell.angle_gamma   90.00
#
_symmetry.space_group_name_H-M   'P 1'
#
loop_
_entity.id
_entity.type
_entity.pdbx_description
1 polymer ?
#
loop_
_entity_poly.entity_id
_entity_poly.type
_entity_poly.pdbx_seq_one_letter_code
_entity_poly.pdbx_strand_id
1 'polypeptide(L)'
;MKKLFTVAMFATALVTGIQACAQTEDKSKRPSPPAKVTEKIKSGATISIDYSQPSVKGRTIGKDLEPMDGQVWRTGANEATVFETDKNVTIDGKQLPAGKYGLFTLFTGNDVSVIFSKTWKQWGAFKYDAKDDALRVTTKYTAAATPTEKMTFKVSPAGVVTLLWGDRKVDFTVN
;
A
#
# COMPACT_ATOMS: atom_id res chain seq x y z
N MET A 1 45.31 -51.98 49.42
CA MET A 1 44.50 -50.77 49.53
C MET A 1 44.74 -50.01 48.26
N LYS A 2 43.79 -50.14 47.28
CA LYS A 2 43.90 -49.49 45.95
C LYS A 2 42.99 -48.22 45.98
N LYS A 3 43.58 -47.05 45.83
CA LYS A 3 42.86 -45.79 45.78
C LYS A 3 42.43 -45.55 44.27
N LEU A 4 41.13 -45.56 44.03
CA LEU A 4 40.56 -45.09 42.73
C LEU A 4 40.53 -43.56 42.68
N PHE A 5 41.17 -42.99 41.74
CA PHE A 5 40.98 -41.54 41.37
C PHE A 5 39.91 -41.45 40.30
N THR A 6 38.79 -40.84 40.67
CA THR A 6 37.71 -40.50 39.71
C THR A 6 38.03 -39.12 39.11
N VAL A 7 38.32 -39.08 37.83
CA VAL A 7 38.49 -37.81 37.07
C VAL A 7 37.11 -37.40 36.56
N ALA A 8 36.58 -36.31 37.12
CA ALA A 8 35.36 -35.68 36.60
C ALA A 8 35.70 -34.76 35.41
N MET A 9 35.24 -35.17 34.26
CA MET A 9 35.41 -34.39 33.02
C MET A 9 34.23 -33.41 32.90
N PHE A 10 34.48 -32.12 33.12
CA PHE A 10 33.53 -31.04 32.88
C PHE A 10 33.52 -30.72 31.40
N ALA A 11 32.46 -31.12 30.69
CA ALA A 11 32.19 -30.70 29.34
C ALA A 11 31.50 -29.32 29.35
N THR A 12 32.22 -28.27 29.06
CA THR A 12 31.68 -26.91 28.86
C THR A 12 31.11 -26.85 27.42
N ALA A 13 29.79 -26.93 27.32
CA ALA A 13 29.08 -26.69 26.03
C ALA A 13 29.08 -25.18 25.75
N LEU A 14 29.89 -24.77 24.77
CA LEU A 14 29.89 -23.41 24.22
C LEU A 14 28.65 -23.24 23.35
N VAL A 15 27.61 -22.65 23.89
CA VAL A 15 26.42 -22.26 23.11
C VAL A 15 26.77 -20.96 22.35
N THR A 16 27.25 -21.09 21.11
CA THR A 16 27.38 -19.97 20.18
C THR A 16 25.97 -19.57 19.71
N GLY A 17 25.42 -18.53 20.32
CA GLY A 17 24.18 -17.91 19.85
C GLY A 17 24.41 -17.30 18.47
N ILE A 18 23.88 -17.95 17.42
CA ILE A 18 23.78 -17.34 16.09
C ILE A 18 22.72 -16.25 16.18
N GLN A 19 23.16 -15.01 16.39
CA GLN A 19 22.31 -13.84 16.18
C GLN A 19 22.06 -13.75 14.66
N ALA A 20 20.91 -14.24 14.21
CA ALA A 20 20.39 -13.97 12.89
C ALA A 20 20.08 -12.47 12.83
N CYS A 21 21.02 -11.66 12.34
CA CYS A 21 20.72 -10.31 11.87
C CYS A 21 19.70 -10.44 10.73
N ALA A 22 18.43 -10.20 11.04
CA ALA A 22 17.42 -9.98 10.01
C ALA A 22 17.86 -8.73 9.22
N GLN A 23 18.49 -8.94 8.07
CA GLN A 23 18.78 -7.85 7.13
C GLN A 23 17.44 -7.28 6.70
N THR A 24 17.11 -6.08 7.18
CA THR A 24 15.96 -5.32 6.68
C THR A 24 16.26 -4.98 5.22
N GLU A 25 15.48 -5.57 4.31
CA GLU A 25 15.58 -5.29 2.89
C GLU A 25 15.50 -3.78 2.62
N ASP A 26 16.47 -3.23 1.90
CA ASP A 26 16.45 -1.84 1.44
C ASP A 26 15.41 -1.68 0.32
N LYS A 27 14.18 -1.35 0.73
CA LYS A 27 13.03 -1.21 -0.17
C LYS A 27 13.24 -0.14 -1.26
N SER A 28 14.18 0.81 -1.06
CA SER A 28 14.46 1.87 -2.05
C SER A 28 15.05 1.32 -3.35
N LYS A 29 15.69 0.15 -3.28
CA LYS A 29 16.31 -0.54 -4.43
C LYS A 29 15.35 -1.42 -5.22
N ARG A 30 14.09 -1.54 -4.80
CA ARG A 30 13.08 -2.32 -5.51
C ARG A 30 12.77 -1.71 -6.88
N PRO A 31 12.40 -2.51 -7.89
CA PRO A 31 11.94 -2.00 -9.20
C PRO A 31 10.75 -1.04 -9.10
N SER A 32 9.95 -1.18 -8.04
CA SER A 32 8.88 -0.27 -7.65
C SER A 32 9.18 0.23 -6.25
N PRO A 33 9.95 1.32 -6.10
CA PRO A 33 10.36 1.84 -4.80
C PRO A 33 9.17 2.39 -4.02
N PRO A 34 9.28 2.48 -2.69
CA PRO A 34 8.26 3.13 -1.88
C PRO A 34 8.18 4.63 -2.18
N ALA A 35 6.98 5.16 -2.10
CA ALA A 35 6.67 6.57 -2.20
C ALA A 35 5.60 6.93 -1.17
N LYS A 36 5.55 8.20 -0.79
CA LYS A 36 4.60 8.75 0.17
C LYS A 36 4.16 10.13 -0.24
N VAL A 37 2.88 10.42 -0.06
CA VAL A 37 2.35 11.79 -0.07
C VAL A 37 1.64 12.04 1.25
N THR A 38 1.80 13.24 1.81
CA THR A 38 1.10 13.69 3.02
C THR A 38 0.66 15.13 2.81
N GLU A 39 -0.60 15.43 3.12
CA GLU A 39 -1.17 16.77 2.99
C GLU A 39 -2.14 17.03 4.14
N LYS A 40 -2.08 18.25 4.70
CA LYS A 40 -3.09 18.75 5.63
C LYS A 40 -4.15 19.51 4.83
N ILE A 41 -5.31 18.92 4.69
CA ILE A 41 -6.41 19.50 3.90
C ILE A 41 -7.16 20.58 4.66
N LYS A 42 -7.97 21.39 3.96
CA LYS A 42 -8.68 22.55 4.53
C LYS A 42 -9.64 22.21 5.67
N SER A 43 -10.21 20.99 5.70
CA SER A 43 -11.02 20.52 6.84
C SER A 43 -10.19 20.30 8.12
N GLY A 44 -8.87 20.40 8.02
CA GLY A 44 -7.93 20.23 9.13
C GLY A 44 -7.51 18.79 9.37
N ALA A 45 -7.96 17.83 8.55
CA ALA A 45 -7.47 16.47 8.58
C ALA A 45 -6.11 16.36 7.87
N THR A 46 -5.25 15.44 8.32
CA THR A 46 -4.01 15.08 7.64
C THR A 46 -4.23 13.77 6.92
N ILE A 47 -4.02 13.79 5.60
CA ILE A 47 -4.11 12.62 4.73
C ILE A 47 -2.72 12.15 4.36
N SER A 48 -2.46 10.85 4.52
CA SER A 48 -1.20 10.22 4.12
C SER A 48 -1.49 9.01 3.24
N ILE A 49 -0.75 8.87 2.15
CA ILE A 49 -0.82 7.70 1.27
C ILE A 49 0.58 7.14 1.10
N ASP A 50 0.80 5.93 1.62
CA ASP A 50 2.03 5.17 1.48
C ASP A 50 1.83 4.10 0.41
N TYR A 51 2.68 4.07 -0.62
CA TYR A 51 2.52 3.16 -1.74
C TYR A 51 3.86 2.75 -2.35
N SER A 52 3.87 1.70 -3.16
CA SER A 52 5.00 1.38 -4.02
C SER A 52 4.71 1.85 -5.44
N GLN A 53 5.70 2.51 -6.06
CA GLN A 53 5.57 3.26 -7.30
C GLN A 53 6.03 2.43 -8.51
N PRO A 54 5.11 1.68 -9.20
CA PRO A 54 5.46 0.99 -10.43
C PRO A 54 5.72 1.96 -11.59
N SER A 55 6.44 1.48 -12.61
CA SER A 55 6.73 2.20 -13.86
C SER A 55 6.10 1.49 -15.04
N VAL A 56 5.63 2.24 -16.04
CA VAL A 56 4.98 1.69 -17.25
C VAL A 56 5.96 0.90 -18.10
N LYS A 57 7.16 1.45 -18.36
CA LYS A 57 8.24 0.81 -19.13
C LYS A 57 7.76 0.22 -20.46
N GLY A 58 7.00 1.01 -21.22
CA GLY A 58 6.48 0.62 -22.55
C GLY A 58 5.39 -0.44 -22.54
N ARG A 59 4.87 -0.86 -21.37
CA ARG A 59 3.78 -1.83 -21.25
C ARG A 59 2.41 -1.14 -21.32
N THR A 60 1.36 -1.91 -21.61
CA THR A 60 -0.01 -1.41 -21.71
C THR A 60 -0.78 -1.67 -20.42
N ILE A 61 -1.31 -0.60 -19.80
CA ILE A 61 -2.15 -0.71 -18.60
C ILE A 61 -3.50 -1.34 -18.99
N GLY A 62 -3.94 -2.32 -18.18
CA GLY A 62 -5.13 -3.11 -18.43
C GLY A 62 -4.91 -4.31 -19.35
N LYS A 63 -3.65 -4.55 -19.81
CA LYS A 63 -3.25 -5.71 -20.59
C LYS A 63 -2.01 -6.38 -20.01
N ASP A 64 -0.90 -5.66 -19.93
CA ASP A 64 0.39 -6.16 -19.43
C ASP A 64 0.67 -5.69 -18.00
N LEU A 65 -0.07 -4.68 -17.56
CA LEU A 65 0.03 -4.05 -16.24
C LEU A 65 -1.35 -3.85 -15.61
N GLU A 66 -1.38 -3.96 -14.29
CA GLU A 66 -2.52 -3.55 -13.49
C GLU A 66 -2.86 -2.04 -13.67
N PRO A 67 -4.15 -1.69 -13.50
CA PRO A 67 -5.28 -2.53 -13.12
C PRO A 67 -5.85 -3.32 -14.31
N MET A 68 -6.16 -4.60 -14.08
CA MET A 68 -6.94 -5.41 -15.01
C MET A 68 -8.44 -5.15 -14.79
N ASP A 69 -9.22 -5.17 -15.87
CA ASP A 69 -10.68 -4.95 -15.79
C ASP A 69 -11.33 -6.07 -14.97
N GLY A 70 -12.27 -5.70 -14.08
CA GLY A 70 -12.98 -6.64 -13.21
C GLY A 70 -12.14 -7.24 -12.07
N GLN A 71 -10.89 -6.83 -11.85
CA GLN A 71 -10.03 -7.35 -10.80
C GLN A 71 -9.69 -6.29 -9.75
N VAL A 72 -9.71 -6.68 -8.47
CA VAL A 72 -9.29 -5.80 -7.38
C VAL A 72 -7.78 -5.64 -7.41
N TRP A 73 -7.34 -4.39 -7.51
CA TRP A 73 -5.93 -4.02 -7.53
C TRP A 73 -5.53 -3.29 -6.24
N ARG A 74 -4.36 -3.63 -5.69
CA ARG A 74 -3.76 -2.97 -4.50
C ARG A 74 -3.35 -1.52 -4.72
N THR A 75 -3.70 -0.93 -5.87
CA THR A 75 -3.43 0.44 -6.29
C THR A 75 -1.97 0.85 -6.14
N GLY A 76 -1.09 -0.03 -6.63
CA GLY A 76 0.36 0.09 -6.55
C GLY A 76 1.08 -1.21 -6.86
N ALA A 77 2.28 -1.37 -6.32
CA ALA A 77 3.09 -2.58 -6.41
C ALA A 77 3.49 -3.07 -5.01
N ASN A 78 4.03 -4.28 -4.91
CA ASN A 78 4.51 -4.90 -3.67
C ASN A 78 3.40 -4.99 -2.60
N GLU A 79 3.57 -4.31 -1.46
CA GLU A 79 2.56 -4.21 -0.41
C GLU A 79 1.34 -3.43 -0.90
N ALA A 80 0.17 -3.65 -0.30
CA ALA A 80 -1.02 -2.86 -0.56
C ALA A 80 -0.77 -1.39 -0.21
N THR A 81 -1.29 -0.48 -1.04
CA THR A 81 -1.27 0.96 -0.75
C THR A 81 -2.05 1.23 0.53
N VAL A 82 -1.51 2.09 1.39
CA VAL A 82 -2.14 2.46 2.66
C VAL A 82 -2.59 3.91 2.61
N PHE A 83 -3.88 4.12 2.82
CA PHE A 83 -4.48 5.42 3.08
C PHE A 83 -4.63 5.61 4.58
N GLU A 84 -4.20 6.75 5.11
CA GLU A 84 -4.34 7.10 6.52
C GLU A 84 -4.94 8.49 6.67
N THR A 85 -5.85 8.63 7.63
CA THR A 85 -6.40 9.91 8.06
C THR A 85 -6.40 10.02 9.58
N ASP A 86 -5.98 11.17 10.11
CA ASP A 86 -5.91 11.45 11.56
C ASP A 86 -7.26 11.87 12.16
N LYS A 87 -8.27 12.13 11.32
CA LYS A 87 -9.63 12.52 11.72
C LYS A 87 -10.69 11.77 10.92
N ASN A 88 -11.92 11.74 11.42
CA ASN A 88 -13.06 11.33 10.64
C ASN A 88 -13.21 12.26 9.44
N VAL A 89 -13.38 11.70 8.27
CA VAL A 89 -13.52 12.42 7.00
C VAL A 89 -14.72 11.91 6.21
N THR A 90 -15.04 12.58 5.12
CA THR A 90 -15.92 12.01 4.10
C THR A 90 -15.13 11.77 2.82
N ILE A 91 -15.42 10.67 2.13
CA ILE A 91 -14.89 10.36 0.80
C ILE A 91 -16.06 10.46 -0.18
N ASP A 92 -16.03 11.44 -1.07
CA ASP A 92 -17.13 11.74 -1.99
C ASP A 92 -18.49 11.77 -1.24
N GLY A 93 -18.52 12.43 -0.06
CA GLY A 93 -19.68 12.60 0.79
C GLY A 93 -20.03 11.43 1.71
N LYS A 94 -19.34 10.29 1.65
CA LYS A 94 -19.56 9.13 2.53
C LYS A 94 -18.56 9.10 3.67
N GLN A 95 -19.03 8.83 4.88
CA GLN A 95 -18.22 8.82 6.10
C GLN A 95 -17.13 7.74 6.08
N LEU A 96 -15.91 8.12 6.49
CA LEU A 96 -14.80 7.24 6.79
C LEU A 96 -14.18 7.66 8.13
N PRO A 97 -14.17 6.80 9.16
CA PRO A 97 -13.54 7.09 10.45
C PRO A 97 -12.03 7.34 10.32
N ALA A 98 -11.45 8.03 11.29
CA ALA A 98 -10.00 8.14 11.43
C ALA A 98 -9.36 6.75 11.51
N GLY A 99 -8.22 6.56 10.82
CA GLY A 99 -7.52 5.28 10.82
C GLY A 99 -6.67 5.02 9.60
N LYS A 100 -6.19 3.78 9.51
CA LYS A 100 -5.43 3.24 8.37
C LYS A 100 -6.25 2.24 7.61
N TYR A 101 -6.21 2.35 6.30
CA TYR A 101 -6.97 1.52 5.37
C TYR A 101 -6.09 1.06 4.22
N GLY A 102 -6.26 -0.18 3.80
CA GLY A 102 -5.75 -0.62 2.51
C GLY A 102 -6.55 0.08 1.40
N LEU A 103 -5.86 0.79 0.52
CA LEU A 103 -6.48 1.45 -0.61
C LEU A 103 -6.42 0.53 -1.82
N PHE A 104 -7.58 0.02 -2.23
CA PHE A 104 -7.73 -0.82 -3.40
C PHE A 104 -8.59 -0.12 -4.45
N THR A 105 -8.42 -0.50 -5.69
CA THR A 105 -9.30 -0.06 -6.79
C THR A 105 -9.77 -1.25 -7.62
N LEU A 106 -10.98 -1.12 -8.14
CA LEU A 106 -11.58 -2.07 -9.07
C LEU A 106 -12.06 -1.27 -10.28
N PHE A 107 -11.47 -1.53 -11.43
CA PHE A 107 -11.87 -0.93 -12.71
C PHE A 107 -12.89 -1.83 -13.39
N THR A 108 -13.98 -1.24 -13.88
CA THR A 108 -15.02 -1.92 -14.66
C THR A 108 -15.43 -1.00 -15.79
N GLY A 109 -14.87 -1.22 -16.97
CA GLY A 109 -14.95 -0.25 -18.06
C GLY A 109 -14.36 1.09 -17.64
N ASN A 110 -15.13 2.17 -17.69
CA ASN A 110 -14.71 3.50 -17.26
C ASN A 110 -14.96 3.81 -15.78
N ASP A 111 -15.69 2.95 -15.09
CA ASP A 111 -15.98 3.14 -13.67
C ASP A 111 -14.84 2.59 -12.80
N VAL A 112 -14.58 3.29 -11.69
CA VAL A 112 -13.56 2.91 -10.72
C VAL A 112 -14.18 2.89 -9.34
N SER A 113 -14.26 1.70 -8.74
CA SER A 113 -14.53 1.58 -7.32
C SER A 113 -13.25 1.84 -6.54
N VAL A 114 -13.23 2.90 -5.72
CA VAL A 114 -12.17 3.18 -4.75
C VAL A 114 -12.60 2.56 -3.41
N ILE A 115 -11.76 1.68 -2.88
CA ILE A 115 -12.08 0.78 -1.77
C ILE A 115 -11.13 1.06 -0.61
N PHE A 116 -11.68 1.27 0.58
CA PHE A 116 -10.94 1.44 1.83
C PHE A 116 -11.18 0.21 2.71
N SER A 117 -10.21 -0.70 2.74
CA SER A 117 -10.30 -1.94 3.50
C SER A 117 -9.66 -1.80 4.88
N LYS A 118 -10.29 -2.36 5.93
CA LYS A 118 -9.73 -2.45 7.28
C LYS A 118 -8.45 -3.31 7.33
N THR A 119 -8.34 -4.27 6.41
CA THR A 119 -7.15 -5.13 6.29
C THR A 119 -6.12 -4.48 5.37
N TRP A 120 -5.32 -3.56 5.95
CA TRP A 120 -4.34 -2.76 5.22
C TRP A 120 -2.93 -3.39 5.17
N LYS A 121 -2.57 -4.24 6.16
CA LYS A 121 -1.24 -4.83 6.24
C LYS A 121 -1.17 -6.15 5.48
N GLN A 122 -1.02 -6.06 4.16
CA GLN A 122 -0.92 -7.25 3.31
C GLN A 122 -0.03 -7.03 2.08
N TRP A 123 0.47 -8.12 1.54
CA TRP A 123 1.17 -8.14 0.25
C TRP A 123 0.15 -8.30 -0.88
N GLY A 124 0.22 -7.42 -1.89
CA GLY A 124 -0.70 -7.50 -3.02
C GLY A 124 -2.17 -7.30 -2.63
N ALA A 125 -3.04 -7.93 -3.38
CA ALA A 125 -4.48 -8.02 -3.10
C ALA A 125 -4.90 -9.48 -2.78
N PHE A 126 -3.94 -10.39 -2.52
CA PHE A 126 -4.22 -11.82 -2.37
C PHE A 126 -5.09 -12.19 -1.16
N LYS A 127 -5.10 -11.34 -0.13
CA LYS A 127 -5.91 -11.51 1.08
C LYS A 127 -7.04 -10.48 1.16
N TYR A 128 -7.35 -9.82 0.05
CA TYR A 128 -8.48 -8.91 0.02
C TYR A 128 -9.79 -9.69 0.18
N ASP A 129 -10.63 -9.23 1.11
CA ASP A 129 -12.00 -9.71 1.30
C ASP A 129 -12.92 -8.49 1.36
N ALA A 130 -13.98 -8.49 0.57
CA ALA A 130 -14.97 -7.41 0.53
C ALA A 130 -15.70 -7.20 1.87
N LYS A 131 -15.69 -8.20 2.77
CA LYS A 131 -16.24 -8.08 4.14
C LYS A 131 -15.45 -7.10 5.01
N ASP A 132 -14.18 -6.88 4.67
CA ASP A 132 -13.30 -5.95 5.37
C ASP A 132 -13.42 -4.51 4.83
N ASP A 133 -14.25 -4.26 3.80
CA ASP A 133 -14.45 -2.92 3.29
C ASP A 133 -15.07 -2.03 4.38
N ALA A 134 -14.35 -0.98 4.76
CA ALA A 134 -14.88 0.09 5.60
C ALA A 134 -15.73 1.03 4.77
N LEU A 135 -15.31 1.27 3.52
CA LEU A 135 -16.00 2.15 2.58
C LEU A 135 -15.67 1.75 1.15
N ARG A 136 -16.67 1.93 0.27
CA ARG A 136 -16.50 1.88 -1.18
C ARG A 136 -17.22 3.08 -1.82
N VAL A 137 -16.50 3.81 -2.66
CA VAL A 137 -17.05 4.88 -3.49
C VAL A 137 -16.79 4.59 -4.96
N THR A 138 -17.63 5.09 -5.84
CA THR A 138 -17.46 4.90 -7.28
C THR A 138 -17.21 6.26 -7.94
N THR A 139 -16.16 6.32 -8.72
CA THR A 139 -15.80 7.46 -9.59
C THR A 139 -15.51 6.95 -11.00
N LYS A 140 -15.02 7.81 -11.87
CA LYS A 140 -14.57 7.44 -13.20
C LYS A 140 -13.11 7.79 -13.39
N TYR A 141 -12.38 6.98 -14.17
CA TYR A 141 -11.10 7.48 -14.64
C TYR A 141 -11.30 8.36 -15.88
N THR A 142 -10.41 9.32 -16.03
CA THR A 142 -10.32 10.21 -17.20
C THR A 142 -8.94 10.11 -17.82
N ALA A 143 -8.78 10.61 -19.04
CA ALA A 143 -7.47 10.72 -19.64
C ALA A 143 -6.61 11.72 -18.84
N ALA A 144 -5.38 11.34 -18.52
CA ALA A 144 -4.41 12.26 -17.96
C ALA A 144 -3.95 13.26 -19.06
N ALA A 145 -3.82 14.54 -18.72
CA ALA A 145 -3.36 15.55 -19.66
C ALA A 145 -1.95 15.24 -20.24
N THR A 146 -1.12 14.57 -19.43
CA THR A 146 0.19 14.04 -19.84
C THR A 146 0.36 12.67 -19.23
N PRO A 147 0.72 11.64 -20.02
CA PRO A 147 0.99 10.32 -19.50
C PRO A 147 2.08 10.32 -18.41
N THR A 148 1.85 9.56 -17.37
CA THR A 148 2.74 9.47 -16.19
C THR A 148 3.45 8.13 -16.17
N GLU A 149 4.78 8.14 -16.37
CA GLU A 149 5.61 6.93 -16.41
C GLU A 149 5.62 6.17 -15.09
N LYS A 150 5.69 6.88 -13.98
CA LYS A 150 5.66 6.32 -12.62
C LYS A 150 4.31 6.60 -11.98
N MET A 151 3.63 5.57 -11.49
CA MET A 151 2.38 5.75 -10.76
C MET A 151 2.56 6.78 -9.63
N THR A 152 1.69 7.77 -9.57
CA THR A 152 1.85 8.89 -8.65
C THR A 152 0.52 9.24 -7.99
N PHE A 153 0.53 9.33 -6.65
CA PHE A 153 -0.55 9.97 -5.89
C PHE A 153 -0.21 11.44 -5.63
N LYS A 154 -1.24 12.28 -5.71
CA LYS A 154 -1.22 13.68 -5.26
C LYS A 154 -2.42 13.91 -4.35
N VAL A 155 -2.24 14.75 -3.34
CA VAL A 155 -3.33 15.24 -2.48
C VAL A 155 -3.23 16.75 -2.49
N SER A 156 -4.32 17.43 -2.85
CA SER A 156 -4.38 18.88 -2.82
C SER A 156 -4.86 19.41 -1.45
N PRO A 157 -4.54 20.66 -1.07
CA PRO A 157 -5.09 21.28 0.14
C PRO A 157 -6.62 21.35 0.15
N ALA A 158 -7.28 21.29 -1.03
CA ALA A 158 -8.74 21.21 -1.14
C ALA A 158 -9.30 19.81 -0.90
N GLY A 159 -8.44 18.81 -0.60
CA GLY A 159 -8.84 17.43 -0.33
C GLY A 159 -9.00 16.55 -1.57
N VAL A 160 -8.67 17.04 -2.76
CA VAL A 160 -8.71 16.19 -3.96
C VAL A 160 -7.51 15.25 -3.96
N VAL A 161 -7.78 13.96 -3.92
CA VAL A 161 -6.79 12.91 -4.12
C VAL A 161 -6.81 12.50 -5.59
N THR A 162 -5.65 12.56 -6.23
CA THR A 162 -5.44 12.21 -7.64
C THR A 162 -4.48 11.05 -7.75
N LEU A 163 -4.89 9.97 -8.38
CA LEU A 163 -4.04 8.89 -8.86
C LEU A 163 -3.73 9.12 -10.35
N LEU A 164 -2.45 9.18 -10.69
CA LEU A 164 -1.94 9.23 -12.07
C LEU A 164 -1.19 7.94 -12.38
N TRP A 165 -1.60 7.25 -13.45
CA TRP A 165 -0.98 6.01 -13.88
C TRP A 165 -1.07 5.83 -15.39
N GLY A 166 0.06 5.98 -16.09
CA GLY A 166 0.09 6.04 -17.55
C GLY A 166 -0.78 7.18 -18.06
N ASP A 167 -1.71 6.86 -18.92
CA ASP A 167 -2.70 7.76 -19.52
C ASP A 167 -3.97 7.95 -18.67
N ARG A 168 -4.05 7.29 -17.50
CA ARG A 168 -5.23 7.30 -16.63
C ARG A 168 -5.07 8.25 -15.45
N LYS A 169 -6.13 8.98 -15.17
CA LYS A 169 -6.30 9.84 -14.00
C LYS A 169 -7.57 9.43 -13.26
N VAL A 170 -7.47 9.19 -11.96
CA VAL A 170 -8.61 8.92 -11.06
C VAL A 170 -8.59 9.96 -9.95
N ASP A 171 -9.71 10.64 -9.77
CA ASP A 171 -9.88 11.61 -8.68
C ASP A 171 -10.99 11.14 -7.73
N PHE A 172 -10.80 11.42 -6.43
CA PHE A 172 -11.83 11.37 -5.39
C PHE A 172 -11.57 12.47 -4.36
N THR A 173 -12.60 12.88 -3.63
CA THR A 173 -12.51 14.03 -2.72
C THR A 173 -12.61 13.58 -1.26
N VAL A 174 -11.72 14.13 -0.42
CA VAL A 174 -11.68 13.96 1.03
C VAL A 174 -12.04 15.29 1.70
N ASN A 175 -13.05 15.30 2.59
CA ASN A 175 -13.49 16.48 3.34
C ASN A 175 -13.60 16.17 4.82
#